data_a06c028f6a3ea4ef0e21611f79a1d1c5
#
_entry.id   a06c028f6a3ea4ef0e21611f79a1d1c5
#
_cell.length_a   1.000
_cell.length_b   1.000
_cell.length_c   1.000
_cell.angle_alpha   90.00
_cell.angle_beta   90.00
_cell.angle_gamma   90.00
#
_symmetry.space_group_name_H-M   'P 1'
#
loop_
_entity.id
_entity.type
_entity.pdbx_description
1 polymer ?
#
loop_
_entity_poly.entity_id
_entity_poly.type
_entity_poly.pdbx_seq_one_letter_code
_entity_poly.pdbx_strand_id
1 'polypeptide(L)'
;YNEPKNAFVADFIGESNIFKGIMTGHMKVRFCGGEFVGMDDVPEGTLVDVVIRPEDVIITKPEDGTVVGEVTSVIFKGMHYEVAVESGKYEMIIRTTRCYHVGDTVGMQLEPDGIHVMIAEDHTTSFVTTINGDYTLDFNGKIISCDLTQVIPKTKMSDGVLVDENGENVDVSKFRVVVSIQPDDIEMSDDVTAGLVSGKIINLIYKGDHYSYVIRTEYGHDLIVDDEYLWNMDDHVGLIMPEEKMKFQLKK
;
A
#
# COMPACT_ATOMS: atom_id res chain seq x y z
N TYR A 1 17.06 -8.10 12.28
CA TYR A 1 17.84 -7.36 11.27
C TYR A 1 17.85 -8.07 9.92
N ASN A 2 18.03 -9.37 9.90
CA ASN A 2 18.17 -10.13 8.64
C ASN A 2 16.86 -10.70 8.10
N GLU A 3 15.81 -10.79 8.90
CA GLU A 3 14.50 -11.34 8.51
C GLU A 3 13.37 -10.48 9.11
N PRO A 4 13.11 -9.27 8.56
CA PRO A 4 12.01 -8.44 9.03
C PRO A 4 10.66 -9.11 8.73
N LYS A 5 9.68 -8.92 9.61
CA LYS A 5 8.36 -9.56 9.49
C LYS A 5 7.45 -8.88 8.46
N ASN A 6 7.67 -7.60 8.18
CA ASN A 6 6.94 -6.84 7.15
C ASN A 6 7.76 -5.63 6.69
N ALA A 7 7.30 -4.95 5.63
CA ALA A 7 7.99 -3.82 5.03
C ALA A 7 8.27 -2.67 6.00
N PHE A 8 7.33 -2.35 6.91
CA PHE A 8 7.54 -1.31 7.93
C PHE A 8 8.65 -1.66 8.93
N VAL A 9 8.79 -2.93 9.29
CA VAL A 9 9.89 -3.39 10.15
C VAL A 9 11.22 -3.34 9.40
N ALA A 10 11.23 -3.66 8.10
CA ALA A 10 12.42 -3.57 7.27
C ALA A 10 12.96 -2.14 7.19
N ASP A 11 12.09 -1.16 6.97
CA ASP A 11 12.47 0.27 6.92
C ASP A 11 12.95 0.78 8.28
N PHE A 12 12.31 0.35 9.37
CA PHE A 12 12.72 0.72 10.73
C PHE A 12 14.14 0.21 11.11
N ILE A 13 14.59 -0.90 10.52
CA ILE A 13 15.91 -1.50 10.81
C ILE A 13 17.04 -0.82 10.02
N GLY A 14 16.73 -0.08 8.97
CA GLY A 14 17.70 0.67 8.16
C GLY A 14 17.10 1.15 6.86
N GLU A 15 17.74 2.11 6.22
CA GLU A 15 17.36 2.58 4.88
C GLU A 15 17.35 1.38 3.92
N SER A 16 16.19 1.04 3.38
CA SER A 16 16.00 -0.04 2.41
C SER A 16 15.19 0.46 1.22
N ASN A 17 15.47 -0.07 0.05
CA ASN A 17 14.59 0.06 -1.09
C ASN A 17 13.46 -0.95 -0.93
N ILE A 18 12.22 -0.52 -1.01
CA ILE A 18 11.05 -1.39 -0.94
C ILE A 18 10.19 -1.16 -2.17
N PHE A 19 9.81 -2.26 -2.83
CA PHE A 19 9.05 -2.21 -4.07
C PHE A 19 7.90 -3.20 -4.03
N LYS A 20 6.76 -2.84 -4.61
CA LYS A 20 5.71 -3.82 -4.92
C LYS A 20 6.19 -4.75 -6.05
N GLY A 21 6.03 -6.04 -5.87
CA GLY A 21 6.41 -7.06 -6.84
C GLY A 21 5.38 -8.17 -6.96
N ILE A 22 5.61 -9.06 -7.93
CA ILE A 22 4.82 -10.27 -8.13
C ILE A 22 5.76 -11.45 -8.39
N MET A 23 5.50 -12.58 -7.75
CA MET A 23 6.21 -13.81 -8.03
C MET A 23 5.81 -14.33 -9.41
N THR A 24 6.80 -14.58 -10.27
CA THR A 24 6.60 -15.05 -11.66
C THR A 24 6.96 -16.50 -11.87
N GLY A 25 7.45 -17.17 -10.83
CA GLY A 25 7.86 -18.57 -10.83
C GLY A 25 8.66 -18.92 -9.58
N HIS A 26 9.22 -20.13 -9.55
CA HIS A 26 10.04 -20.60 -8.44
C HIS A 26 11.24 -19.67 -8.24
N MET A 27 11.35 -19.04 -7.06
CA MET A 27 12.40 -18.06 -6.70
C MET A 27 12.56 -16.90 -7.68
N LYS A 28 11.50 -16.57 -8.46
CA LYS A 28 11.53 -15.46 -9.42
C LYS A 28 10.52 -14.40 -9.05
N VAL A 29 10.98 -13.16 -9.01
CA VAL A 29 10.16 -12.01 -8.69
C VAL A 29 10.33 -10.92 -9.74
N ARG A 30 9.22 -10.29 -10.13
CA ARG A 30 9.22 -9.14 -11.04
C ARG A 30 8.87 -7.88 -10.27
N PHE A 31 9.74 -6.87 -10.35
CA PHE A 31 9.56 -5.53 -9.82
C PHE A 31 10.40 -4.54 -10.60
N CYS A 32 10.14 -3.24 -10.51
CA CYS A 32 10.87 -2.16 -11.20
C CYS A 32 11.08 -2.40 -12.71
N GLY A 33 10.15 -3.11 -13.37
CA GLY A 33 10.25 -3.44 -14.79
C GLY A 33 11.22 -4.58 -15.14
N GLY A 34 11.95 -5.14 -14.18
CA GLY A 34 12.86 -6.29 -14.34
C GLY A 34 12.33 -7.58 -13.72
N GLU A 35 12.88 -8.72 -14.14
CA GLU A 35 12.69 -10.02 -13.50
C GLU A 35 14.00 -10.48 -12.85
N PHE A 36 13.93 -10.81 -11.58
CA PHE A 36 15.09 -11.18 -10.76
C PHE A 36 14.90 -12.56 -10.14
N VAL A 37 16.04 -13.19 -9.83
CA VAL A 37 16.07 -14.43 -9.06
C VAL A 37 16.44 -14.10 -7.62
N GLY A 38 15.57 -14.49 -6.67
CA GLY A 38 15.80 -14.36 -5.22
C GLY A 38 16.06 -15.72 -4.58
N MET A 39 16.06 -15.74 -3.24
CA MET A 39 16.24 -16.97 -2.45
C MET A 39 14.92 -17.47 -1.83
N ASP A 40 13.89 -16.62 -1.81
CA ASP A 40 12.61 -16.92 -1.16
C ASP A 40 11.70 -17.72 -2.09
N ASP A 41 11.19 -18.86 -1.58
CA ASP A 41 10.26 -19.72 -2.30
C ASP A 41 8.80 -19.38 -1.91
N VAL A 42 8.25 -18.42 -2.62
CA VAL A 42 6.86 -17.98 -2.47
C VAL A 42 6.07 -18.40 -3.72
N PRO A 43 4.81 -18.84 -3.59
CA PRO A 43 4.01 -19.30 -4.73
C PRO A 43 3.90 -18.27 -5.85
N GLU A 44 3.93 -18.76 -7.09
CA GLU A 44 3.72 -17.94 -8.30
C GLU A 44 2.37 -17.20 -8.24
N GLY A 45 2.36 -15.96 -8.71
CA GLY A 45 1.19 -15.07 -8.70
C GLY A 45 0.98 -14.34 -7.37
N THR A 46 1.78 -14.62 -6.33
CA THR A 46 1.69 -13.91 -5.06
C THR A 46 2.22 -12.49 -5.21
N LEU A 47 1.45 -11.51 -4.73
CA LEU A 47 1.91 -10.13 -4.56
C LEU A 47 2.84 -10.05 -3.36
N VAL A 48 3.93 -9.32 -3.52
CA VAL A 48 5.01 -9.27 -2.53
C VAL A 48 5.56 -7.86 -2.38
N ASP A 49 6.06 -7.55 -1.19
CA ASP A 49 6.99 -6.46 -0.96
C ASP A 49 8.41 -7.01 -1.12
N VAL A 50 9.19 -6.39 -2.01
CA VAL A 50 10.59 -6.74 -2.28
C VAL A 50 11.46 -5.73 -1.56
N VAL A 51 12.29 -6.20 -0.64
CA VAL A 51 13.19 -5.38 0.18
C VAL A 51 14.62 -5.61 -0.25
N ILE A 52 15.32 -4.53 -0.55
CA ILE A 52 16.69 -4.53 -1.05
C ILE A 52 17.50 -3.48 -0.28
N ARG A 53 18.63 -3.86 0.25
CA ARG A 53 19.52 -2.89 0.88
C ARG A 53 20.26 -2.08 -0.18
N PRO A 54 20.53 -0.78 0.06
CA PRO A 54 21.26 0.05 -0.89
C PRO A 54 22.66 -0.49 -1.25
N GLU A 55 23.30 -1.21 -0.35
CA GLU A 55 24.61 -1.84 -0.57
C GLU A 55 24.55 -3.12 -1.41
N ASP A 56 23.40 -3.77 -1.54
CA ASP A 56 23.24 -5.01 -2.31
C ASP A 56 22.95 -4.73 -3.80
N VAL A 57 22.70 -3.47 -4.17
CA VAL A 57 22.51 -3.06 -5.56
C VAL A 57 23.86 -2.84 -6.23
N ILE A 58 24.10 -3.57 -7.31
CA ILE A 58 25.34 -3.47 -8.09
C ILE A 58 25.11 -2.59 -9.30
N ILE A 59 25.83 -1.46 -9.37
CA ILE A 59 25.83 -0.61 -10.56
C ILE A 59 26.77 -1.22 -11.61
N THR A 60 26.22 -1.41 -12.81
CA THR A 60 26.90 -1.97 -13.97
C THR A 60 26.83 -1.01 -15.16
N LYS A 61 27.33 -1.42 -16.32
CA LYS A 61 27.02 -0.74 -17.57
C LYS A 61 25.56 -0.98 -17.95
N PRO A 62 24.93 -0.07 -18.71
CA PRO A 62 23.53 -0.21 -19.12
C PRO A 62 23.22 -1.55 -19.81
N GLU A 63 24.12 -2.04 -20.66
CA GLU A 63 23.98 -3.31 -21.41
C GLU A 63 24.03 -4.56 -20.52
N ASP A 64 24.61 -4.46 -19.33
CA ASP A 64 24.80 -5.58 -18.39
C ASP A 64 23.74 -5.56 -17.27
N GLY A 65 22.92 -4.50 -17.16
CA GLY A 65 21.93 -4.35 -16.11
C GLY A 65 20.63 -5.12 -16.38
N THR A 66 20.03 -5.68 -15.35
CA THR A 66 18.66 -6.22 -15.43
C THR A 66 17.63 -5.09 -15.55
N VAL A 67 17.92 -3.97 -14.90
CA VAL A 67 17.16 -2.72 -15.00
C VAL A 67 18.14 -1.61 -15.34
N VAL A 68 17.70 -0.65 -16.18
CA VAL A 68 18.50 0.51 -16.59
C VAL A 68 17.82 1.79 -16.10
N GLY A 69 18.60 2.70 -15.55
CA GLY A 69 18.10 3.98 -15.06
C GLY A 69 19.09 5.12 -15.22
N GLU A 70 18.64 6.33 -14.90
CA GLU A 70 19.43 7.55 -14.90
C GLU A 70 19.75 7.97 -13.46
N VAL A 71 20.99 8.37 -13.21
CA VAL A 71 21.41 8.90 -11.92
C VAL A 71 20.80 10.30 -11.73
N THR A 72 19.98 10.45 -10.71
CA THR A 72 19.28 11.71 -10.37
C THR A 72 19.92 12.46 -9.20
N SER A 73 20.61 11.74 -8.30
CA SER A 73 21.28 12.33 -7.14
C SER A 73 22.55 11.56 -6.78
N VAL A 74 23.56 12.27 -6.29
CA VAL A 74 24.79 11.68 -5.75
C VAL A 74 25.22 12.45 -4.51
N ILE A 75 25.23 11.79 -3.36
CA ILE A 75 25.57 12.39 -2.06
C ILE A 75 26.75 11.62 -1.45
N PHE A 76 27.85 12.31 -1.15
CA PHE A 76 28.97 11.72 -0.43
C PHE A 76 28.70 11.68 1.09
N LYS A 77 28.70 10.51 1.67
CA LYS A 77 28.44 10.26 3.12
C LYS A 77 29.74 9.98 3.90
N GLY A 78 30.87 10.50 3.44
CA GLY A 78 32.17 10.38 4.11
C GLY A 78 32.97 9.14 3.73
N MET A 79 32.38 7.95 3.63
CA MET A 79 33.07 6.70 3.24
C MET A 79 32.50 6.07 1.98
N HIS A 80 31.28 6.42 1.60
CA HIS A 80 30.59 5.92 0.42
C HIS A 80 29.75 7.04 -0.20
N TYR A 81 29.29 6.80 -1.41
CA TYR A 81 28.28 7.62 -2.07
C TYR A 81 26.93 6.95 -1.94
N GLU A 82 25.93 7.75 -1.72
CA GLU A 82 24.53 7.40 -1.87
C GLU A 82 24.06 7.97 -3.21
N VAL A 83 23.64 7.09 -4.08
CA VAL A 83 23.29 7.38 -5.47
C VAL A 83 21.82 7.04 -5.66
N ALA A 84 21.00 8.02 -6.03
CA ALA A 84 19.64 7.79 -6.46
C ALA A 84 19.62 7.53 -7.97
N VAL A 85 18.98 6.45 -8.38
CA VAL A 85 18.81 6.06 -9.79
C VAL A 85 17.32 5.91 -10.09
N GLU A 86 16.85 6.66 -11.07
CA GLU A 86 15.47 6.61 -11.53
C GLU A 86 15.33 5.70 -12.76
N SER A 87 14.40 4.74 -12.72
CA SER A 87 14.04 3.86 -13.82
C SER A 87 12.52 3.89 -14.04
N GLY A 88 12.07 4.61 -15.05
CA GLY A 88 10.65 4.87 -15.29
C GLY A 88 10.05 5.68 -14.12
N LYS A 89 9.13 5.09 -13.38
CA LYS A 89 8.52 5.71 -12.19
C LYS A 89 9.17 5.30 -10.86
N TYR A 90 10.15 4.42 -10.90
CA TYR A 90 10.79 3.86 -9.70
C TYR A 90 12.11 4.57 -9.41
N GLU A 91 12.32 4.92 -8.15
CA GLU A 91 13.61 5.39 -7.66
C GLU A 91 14.26 4.31 -6.78
N MET A 92 15.55 4.07 -6.99
CA MET A 92 16.36 3.13 -6.23
C MET A 92 17.55 3.87 -5.62
N ILE A 93 17.71 3.76 -4.31
CA ILE A 93 18.88 4.28 -3.60
C ILE A 93 19.96 3.21 -3.57
N ILE A 94 21.16 3.58 -3.97
CA ILE A 94 22.31 2.69 -4.08
C ILE A 94 23.46 3.22 -3.25
N ARG A 95 24.09 2.37 -2.45
CA ARG A 95 25.28 2.69 -1.69
C ARG A 95 26.51 2.09 -2.35
N THR A 96 27.44 2.96 -2.77
CA THR A 96 28.64 2.52 -3.51
C THR A 96 29.88 3.33 -3.12
N THR A 97 31.07 2.74 -3.31
CA THR A 97 32.35 3.46 -3.14
C THR A 97 32.81 4.15 -4.42
N ARG A 98 32.14 3.91 -5.55
CA ARG A 98 32.45 4.54 -6.84
C ARG A 98 31.69 5.85 -6.98
N CYS A 99 32.34 6.84 -7.59
CA CYS A 99 31.72 8.12 -7.90
C CYS A 99 30.99 8.04 -9.25
N TYR A 100 29.75 8.49 -9.26
CA TYR A 100 28.92 8.67 -10.47
C TYR A 100 28.53 10.13 -10.60
N HIS A 101 27.91 10.51 -11.73
CA HIS A 101 27.46 11.88 -11.98
C HIS A 101 25.96 11.86 -12.29
N VAL A 102 25.29 12.91 -11.87
CA VAL A 102 23.89 13.14 -12.25
C VAL A 102 23.78 13.18 -13.77
N GLY A 103 22.84 12.43 -14.34
CA GLY A 103 22.66 12.24 -15.78
C GLY A 103 23.38 11.02 -16.36
N ASP A 104 24.22 10.32 -15.57
CA ASP A 104 24.79 9.04 -16.02
C ASP A 104 23.67 8.00 -16.21
N THR A 105 23.70 7.29 -17.35
CA THR A 105 22.84 6.12 -17.57
C THR A 105 23.58 4.87 -17.06
N VAL A 106 22.97 4.15 -16.15
CA VAL A 106 23.58 2.98 -15.51
C VAL A 106 22.66 1.76 -15.57
N GLY A 107 23.26 0.56 -15.55
CA GLY A 107 22.57 -0.69 -15.32
C GLY A 107 22.58 -1.03 -13.84
N MET A 108 21.56 -1.73 -13.39
CA MET A 108 21.44 -2.23 -12.02
C MET A 108 21.26 -3.75 -12.02
N GLN A 109 22.02 -4.43 -11.19
CA GLN A 109 21.93 -5.87 -10.93
C GLN A 109 21.81 -6.14 -9.45
N LEU A 110 21.28 -7.30 -9.11
CA LEU A 110 21.13 -7.79 -7.75
C LEU A 110 21.57 -9.26 -7.70
N GLU A 111 22.36 -9.61 -6.69
CA GLU A 111 22.60 -11.00 -6.37
C GLU A 111 21.36 -11.61 -5.69
N PRO A 112 21.09 -12.91 -5.86
CA PRO A 112 19.88 -13.54 -5.31
C PRO A 112 19.72 -13.40 -3.79
N ASP A 113 20.80 -13.36 -3.03
CA ASP A 113 20.81 -13.19 -1.58
C ASP A 113 20.61 -11.75 -1.11
N GLY A 114 20.72 -10.78 -2.01
CA GLY A 114 20.39 -9.36 -1.77
C GLY A 114 18.90 -9.03 -1.93
N ILE A 115 18.09 -10.00 -2.36
CA ILE A 115 16.65 -9.82 -2.60
C ILE A 115 15.86 -10.54 -1.52
N HIS A 116 15.18 -9.79 -0.65
CA HIS A 116 14.29 -10.35 0.36
C HIS A 116 12.85 -10.14 -0.05
N VAL A 117 12.08 -11.23 -0.11
CA VAL A 117 10.68 -11.21 -0.54
C VAL A 117 9.78 -11.45 0.67
N MET A 118 8.84 -10.55 0.89
CA MET A 118 7.81 -10.69 1.90
C MET A 118 6.44 -10.73 1.21
N ILE A 119 5.58 -11.65 1.63
CA ILE A 119 4.19 -11.65 1.13
C ILE A 119 3.60 -10.30 1.49
N ALA A 120 3.13 -9.57 0.46
CA ALA A 120 2.46 -8.30 0.69
C ALA A 120 1.23 -8.56 1.57
N GLU A 121 1.18 -7.93 2.74
CA GLU A 121 -0.02 -7.98 3.56
C GLU A 121 -1.17 -7.36 2.76
N ASP A 122 -2.35 -7.98 2.83
CA ASP A 122 -3.56 -7.35 2.30
C ASP A 122 -3.91 -6.19 3.22
N HIS A 123 -3.40 -5.02 2.89
CA HIS A 123 -3.61 -3.78 3.63
C HIS A 123 -4.97 -3.13 3.35
N THR A 124 -5.91 -3.88 2.78
CA THR A 124 -7.27 -3.40 2.59
C THR A 124 -7.79 -2.82 3.90
N THR A 125 -8.00 -1.52 3.91
CA THR A 125 -8.61 -0.83 5.04
C THR A 125 -10.03 -1.33 5.21
N SER A 126 -10.37 -1.84 6.39
CA SER A 126 -11.70 -2.33 6.67
C SER A 126 -12.20 -1.89 8.05
N PHE A 127 -13.48 -1.55 8.12
CA PHE A 127 -14.15 -1.18 9.36
C PHE A 127 -15.58 -1.71 9.41
N VAL A 128 -16.11 -1.83 10.61
CA VAL A 128 -17.47 -2.36 10.84
C VAL A 128 -18.43 -1.22 11.06
N THR A 129 -19.54 -1.25 10.33
CA THR A 129 -20.61 -0.25 10.42
C THR A 129 -21.91 -0.86 10.96
N THR A 130 -22.77 -0.02 11.47
CA THR A 130 -24.16 -0.33 11.78
C THR A 130 -25.09 0.14 10.67
N ILE A 131 -26.27 -0.45 10.56
CA ILE A 131 -27.29 -0.05 9.59
C ILE A 131 -28.31 0.83 10.30
N ASN A 132 -28.55 2.01 9.76
CA ASN A 132 -29.58 2.94 10.23
C ASN A 132 -30.99 2.51 9.80
N GLY A 133 -32.02 3.08 10.42
CA GLY A 133 -33.40 2.81 10.07
C GLY A 133 -33.82 3.29 8.67
N ASP A 134 -33.04 4.17 8.05
CA ASP A 134 -33.20 4.65 6.66
C ASP A 134 -32.38 3.83 5.66
N TYR A 135 -31.81 2.70 6.11
CA TYR A 135 -30.99 1.77 5.33
C TYR A 135 -29.61 2.30 4.87
N THR A 136 -29.15 3.41 5.44
CA THR A 136 -27.78 3.88 5.31
C THR A 136 -26.86 3.18 6.32
N LEU A 137 -25.54 3.24 6.10
CA LEU A 137 -24.57 2.76 7.07
C LEU A 137 -24.08 3.91 7.94
N ASP A 138 -23.95 3.66 9.23
CA ASP A 138 -23.32 4.59 10.17
C ASP A 138 -21.89 4.19 10.48
N PHE A 139 -20.98 5.12 10.27
CA PHE A 139 -19.59 5.00 10.71
C PHE A 139 -19.22 6.22 11.56
N ASN A 140 -19.30 6.07 12.87
CA ASN A 140 -18.99 7.12 13.85
C ASN A 140 -19.72 8.46 13.60
N GLY A 141 -20.98 8.38 13.22
CA GLY A 141 -21.82 9.55 12.91
C GLY A 141 -21.68 10.08 11.48
N LYS A 142 -20.86 9.46 10.66
CA LYS A 142 -20.80 9.70 9.21
C LYS A 142 -21.65 8.67 8.47
N ILE A 143 -22.37 9.12 7.47
CA ILE A 143 -23.30 8.29 6.70
C ILE A 143 -22.60 7.81 5.43
N ILE A 144 -22.72 6.51 5.15
CA ILE A 144 -22.26 5.88 3.93
C ILE A 144 -23.48 5.24 3.25
N SER A 145 -23.64 5.51 1.96
CA SER A 145 -24.71 4.91 1.15
C SER A 145 -24.27 3.57 0.58
N CYS A 146 -25.15 2.58 0.66
CA CYS A 146 -24.93 1.30 -0.03
C CYS A 146 -26.25 0.63 -0.39
N ASP A 147 -26.23 -0.22 -1.40
CA ASP A 147 -27.37 -1.06 -1.76
C ASP A 147 -27.39 -2.33 -0.88
N LEU A 148 -28.17 -2.28 0.20
CA LEU A 148 -28.29 -3.40 1.14
C LEU A 148 -28.84 -4.68 0.51
N THR A 149 -29.54 -4.60 -0.63
CA THR A 149 -30.05 -5.81 -1.33
C THR A 149 -28.92 -6.66 -1.90
N GLN A 150 -27.76 -6.04 -2.18
CA GLN A 150 -26.55 -6.75 -2.62
C GLN A 150 -25.73 -7.27 -1.43
N VAL A 151 -25.92 -6.71 -0.24
CA VAL A 151 -25.16 -7.04 0.97
C VAL A 151 -25.87 -8.12 1.80
N ILE A 152 -27.19 -7.98 1.97
CA ILE A 152 -28.03 -8.92 2.74
C ILE A 152 -28.69 -9.88 1.76
N PRO A 153 -28.28 -11.17 1.73
CA PRO A 153 -28.79 -12.14 0.78
C PRO A 153 -30.30 -12.30 0.88
N LYS A 154 -30.95 -12.53 -0.25
CA LYS A 154 -32.36 -12.87 -0.33
C LYS A 154 -33.29 -11.78 0.16
N THR A 155 -32.89 -10.52 -0.04
CA THR A 155 -33.71 -9.35 0.28
C THR A 155 -33.99 -8.51 -0.97
N LYS A 156 -35.02 -7.68 -0.91
CA LYS A 156 -35.38 -6.69 -1.93
C LYS A 156 -36.01 -5.46 -1.30
N MET A 157 -35.95 -4.33 -2.00
CA MET A 157 -36.72 -3.15 -1.60
C MET A 157 -38.16 -3.28 -2.11
N SER A 158 -39.12 -3.04 -1.21
CA SER A 158 -40.55 -2.98 -1.53
C SER A 158 -41.17 -1.79 -0.79
N ASP A 159 -41.75 -0.84 -1.52
CA ASP A 159 -42.35 0.38 -0.99
C ASP A 159 -41.45 1.13 0.00
N GLY A 160 -40.14 1.18 -0.27
CA GLY A 160 -39.15 1.85 0.58
C GLY A 160 -38.70 1.05 1.82
N VAL A 161 -39.13 -0.21 1.95
CA VAL A 161 -38.79 -1.11 3.05
C VAL A 161 -38.02 -2.31 2.54
N LEU A 162 -36.98 -2.74 3.26
CA LEU A 162 -36.24 -3.95 2.96
C LEU A 162 -37.04 -5.18 3.46
N VAL A 163 -37.40 -6.07 2.54
CA VAL A 163 -38.17 -7.29 2.81
C VAL A 163 -37.41 -8.53 2.40
N ASP A 164 -37.68 -9.64 3.06
CA ASP A 164 -37.17 -10.96 2.74
C ASP A 164 -37.92 -11.65 1.57
N GLU A 165 -37.59 -12.91 1.30
CA GLU A 165 -38.22 -13.75 0.25
C GLU A 165 -39.75 -13.95 0.50
N ASN A 166 -40.19 -13.89 1.75
CA ASN A 166 -41.60 -14.06 2.15
C ASN A 166 -42.37 -12.73 2.13
N GLY A 167 -41.70 -11.59 1.90
CA GLY A 167 -42.27 -10.27 1.96
C GLY A 167 -42.35 -9.71 3.40
N GLU A 168 -41.67 -10.31 4.35
CA GLU A 168 -41.60 -9.82 5.72
C GLU A 168 -40.51 -8.77 5.89
N ASN A 169 -40.73 -7.77 6.73
CA ASN A 169 -39.77 -6.69 7.00
C ASN A 169 -38.50 -7.26 7.66
N VAL A 170 -37.35 -6.91 7.11
CA VAL A 170 -36.04 -7.30 7.66
C VAL A 170 -35.63 -6.36 8.79
N ASP A 171 -35.39 -6.89 9.97
CA ASP A 171 -34.84 -6.15 11.09
C ASP A 171 -33.34 -5.92 10.87
N VAL A 172 -32.99 -4.78 10.27
CA VAL A 172 -31.61 -4.43 9.91
C VAL A 172 -30.70 -4.17 11.10
N SER A 173 -31.25 -3.92 12.29
CA SER A 173 -30.46 -3.66 13.51
C SER A 173 -29.59 -4.85 13.94
N LYS A 174 -29.95 -6.06 13.49
CA LYS A 174 -29.24 -7.31 13.77
C LYS A 174 -27.99 -7.50 12.92
N PHE A 175 -27.86 -6.75 11.84
CA PHE A 175 -26.76 -6.90 10.90
C PHE A 175 -25.65 -5.89 11.17
N ARG A 176 -24.45 -6.28 10.82
CA ARG A 176 -23.29 -5.42 10.75
C ARG A 176 -22.67 -5.58 9.37
N VAL A 177 -22.22 -4.48 8.80
CA VAL A 177 -21.59 -4.45 7.48
C VAL A 177 -20.11 -4.15 7.66
N VAL A 178 -19.27 -4.98 7.08
CA VAL A 178 -17.85 -4.68 6.91
C VAL A 178 -17.72 -3.88 5.63
N VAL A 179 -17.20 -2.68 5.75
CA VAL A 179 -16.81 -1.83 4.63
C VAL A 179 -15.33 -1.99 4.43
N SER A 180 -14.89 -2.20 3.20
CA SER A 180 -13.46 -2.29 2.85
C SER A 180 -13.15 -1.45 1.64
N ILE A 181 -11.96 -0.84 1.63
CA ILE A 181 -11.44 0.02 0.56
C ILE A 181 -9.94 -0.24 0.40
N GLN A 182 -9.42 -0.16 -0.82
CA GLN A 182 -8.00 -0.32 -1.07
C GLN A 182 -7.23 0.93 -0.63
N PRO A 183 -5.98 0.79 -0.16
CA PRO A 183 -5.17 1.93 0.28
C PRO A 183 -4.97 3.01 -0.79
N ASP A 184 -4.86 2.62 -2.06
CA ASP A 184 -4.67 3.49 -3.22
C ASP A 184 -5.97 4.16 -3.73
N ASP A 185 -7.13 3.75 -3.18
CA ASP A 185 -8.44 4.38 -3.43
C ASP A 185 -8.81 5.42 -2.35
N ILE A 186 -7.97 5.63 -1.35
CA ILE A 186 -8.17 6.63 -0.27
C ILE A 186 -7.35 7.87 -0.59
N GLU A 187 -7.99 9.02 -0.67
CA GLU A 187 -7.33 10.30 -0.90
C GLU A 187 -7.07 11.04 0.41
N MET A 188 -5.88 11.61 0.57
CA MET A 188 -5.53 12.47 1.71
C MET A 188 -5.77 13.94 1.37
N SER A 189 -6.18 14.72 2.38
CA SER A 189 -6.45 16.15 2.27
C SER A 189 -5.89 16.91 3.47
N ASP A 190 -5.32 18.11 3.22
CA ASP A 190 -4.96 19.08 4.28
C ASP A 190 -6.18 19.57 5.07
N ASP A 191 -7.37 19.51 4.47
CA ASP A 191 -8.60 19.81 5.16
C ASP A 191 -9.04 18.59 5.98
N VAL A 192 -8.79 18.62 7.28
CA VAL A 192 -9.15 17.56 8.23
C VAL A 192 -10.67 17.31 8.33
N THR A 193 -11.48 18.23 7.82
CA THR A 193 -12.93 18.07 7.76
C THR A 193 -13.41 17.42 6.48
N ALA A 194 -12.53 17.31 5.48
CA ALA A 194 -12.80 16.62 4.23
C ALA A 194 -12.87 15.10 4.45
N GLY A 195 -13.84 14.48 3.83
CA GLY A 195 -13.97 13.03 3.81
C GLY A 195 -14.67 12.40 5.01
N LEU A 196 -14.48 11.10 5.12
CA LEU A 196 -15.22 10.25 6.05
C LEU A 196 -14.65 10.31 7.47
N VAL A 197 -13.33 10.33 7.60
CA VAL A 197 -12.60 10.39 8.88
C VAL A 197 -11.36 11.27 8.73
N SER A 198 -10.81 11.70 9.87
CA SER A 198 -9.50 12.34 9.95
C SER A 198 -8.57 11.54 10.84
N GLY A 199 -7.29 11.77 10.67
CA GLY A 199 -6.29 11.08 11.48
C GLY A 199 -4.91 11.71 11.38
N LYS A 200 -4.01 11.18 12.20
CA LYS A 200 -2.61 11.61 12.28
C LYS A 200 -1.72 10.59 11.59
N ILE A 201 -0.81 11.05 10.74
CA ILE A 201 0.22 10.21 10.13
C ILE A 201 1.20 9.78 11.23
N ILE A 202 1.25 8.47 11.51
CA ILE A 202 2.11 7.89 12.55
C ILE A 202 3.26 7.06 12.00
N ASN A 203 3.21 6.70 10.74
CA ASN A 203 4.30 6.04 10.03
C ASN A 203 4.15 6.26 8.52
N LEU A 204 5.26 6.24 7.80
CA LEU A 204 5.30 6.27 6.34
C LEU A 204 6.48 5.45 5.85
N ILE A 205 6.34 4.89 4.66
CA ILE A 205 7.39 4.15 3.98
C ILE A 205 7.31 4.41 2.47
N TYR A 206 8.43 4.69 1.84
CA TYR A 206 8.50 4.82 0.39
C TYR A 206 8.65 3.45 -0.27
N LYS A 207 7.77 3.12 -1.23
CA LYS A 207 7.75 1.83 -1.95
C LYS A 207 8.21 1.96 -3.40
N GLY A 208 9.13 2.88 -3.64
CA GLY A 208 9.81 3.06 -4.93
C GLY A 208 9.05 3.91 -5.95
N ASP A 209 7.72 3.98 -5.89
CA ASP A 209 6.88 4.77 -6.78
C ASP A 209 5.73 5.49 -6.05
N HIS A 210 5.51 5.21 -4.77
CA HIS A 210 4.51 5.84 -3.91
C HIS A 210 4.94 5.71 -2.46
N TYR A 211 4.26 6.45 -1.58
CA TYR A 211 4.39 6.35 -0.14
C TYR A 211 3.21 5.55 0.42
N SER A 212 3.49 4.64 1.34
CA SER A 212 2.47 3.93 2.12
C SER A 212 2.46 4.49 3.53
N TYR A 213 1.32 4.99 3.97
CA TYR A 213 1.13 5.68 5.23
C TYR A 213 0.34 4.83 6.21
N VAL A 214 0.71 4.88 7.48
CA VAL A 214 -0.15 4.44 8.58
C VAL A 214 -0.76 5.67 9.23
N ILE A 215 -2.07 5.79 9.19
CA ILE A 215 -2.81 6.92 9.72
C ILE A 215 -3.66 6.47 10.89
N ARG A 216 -3.39 7.00 12.08
CA ARG A 216 -4.19 6.76 13.27
C ARG A 216 -5.34 7.71 13.33
N THR A 217 -6.55 7.18 13.18
CA THR A 217 -7.78 7.96 13.23
C THR A 217 -8.09 8.44 14.65
N GLU A 218 -8.97 9.45 14.77
CA GLU A 218 -9.47 9.95 16.06
C GLU A 218 -10.18 8.88 16.89
N TYR A 219 -10.63 7.81 16.24
CA TYR A 219 -11.29 6.65 16.88
C TYR A 219 -10.30 5.54 17.27
N GLY A 220 -9.00 5.76 17.09
CA GLY A 220 -7.94 4.82 17.46
C GLY A 220 -7.74 3.65 16.49
N HIS A 221 -8.29 3.72 15.29
CA HIS A 221 -8.04 2.75 14.21
C HIS A 221 -6.83 3.18 13.38
N ASP A 222 -5.99 2.24 13.02
CA ASP A 222 -4.90 2.46 12.10
C ASP A 222 -5.35 2.07 10.69
N LEU A 223 -5.29 3.02 9.76
CA LEU A 223 -5.62 2.85 8.36
C LEU A 223 -4.35 2.93 7.52
N ILE A 224 -4.28 2.11 6.47
CA ILE A 224 -3.20 2.20 5.48
C ILE A 224 -3.72 3.01 4.29
N VAL A 225 -2.89 3.96 3.83
CA VAL A 225 -3.17 4.79 2.66
C VAL A 225 -1.92 4.85 1.79
N ASP A 226 -2.08 4.61 0.50
CA ASP A 226 -1.01 4.75 -0.49
C ASP A 226 -1.22 6.05 -1.28
N ASP A 227 -0.19 6.91 -1.34
CA ASP A 227 -0.24 8.19 -2.05
C ASP A 227 1.09 8.45 -2.78
N GLU A 228 1.03 9.11 -3.93
CA GLU A 228 2.21 9.51 -4.69
C GLU A 228 2.92 10.75 -4.09
N TYR A 229 2.22 11.54 -3.31
CA TYR A 229 2.75 12.77 -2.68
C TYR A 229 3.34 12.49 -1.31
N LEU A 230 4.44 13.21 -1.01
CA LEU A 230 5.07 13.14 0.30
C LEU A 230 4.34 14.05 1.30
N TRP A 231 3.76 13.42 2.31
CA TRP A 231 3.21 14.05 3.52
C TRP A 231 4.20 13.91 4.67
N ASN A 232 4.14 14.83 5.64
CA ASN A 232 5.06 14.75 6.77
C ASN A 232 4.53 13.84 7.89
N MET A 233 5.46 13.26 8.62
CA MET A 233 5.15 12.62 9.90
C MET A 233 4.46 13.62 10.83
N ASP A 234 3.51 13.14 11.60
CA ASP A 234 2.70 13.92 12.53
C ASP A 234 1.67 14.88 11.91
N ASP A 235 1.60 15.02 10.58
CA ASP A 235 0.53 15.77 9.93
C ASP A 235 -0.84 15.16 10.25
N HIS A 236 -1.85 16.04 10.40
CA HIS A 236 -3.25 15.64 10.50
C HIS A 236 -3.92 15.83 9.16
N VAL A 237 -4.57 14.77 8.68
CA VAL A 237 -5.17 14.72 7.34
C VAL A 237 -6.62 14.26 7.41
N GLY A 238 -7.43 14.79 6.50
CA GLY A 238 -8.76 14.24 6.19
C GLY A 238 -8.62 13.09 5.20
N LEU A 239 -9.44 12.03 5.37
CA LEU A 239 -9.42 10.85 4.51
C LEU A 239 -10.72 10.78 3.72
N ILE A 240 -10.60 11.01 2.41
CA ILE A 240 -11.69 10.93 1.45
C ILE A 240 -11.73 9.50 0.92
N MET A 241 -12.85 8.84 1.14
CA MET A 241 -13.07 7.45 0.72
C MET A 241 -14.27 7.43 -0.22
N PRO A 242 -14.09 7.39 -1.55
CA PRO A 242 -15.19 7.37 -2.52
C PRO A 242 -16.08 6.13 -2.33
N GLU A 243 -17.40 6.32 -2.20
CA GLU A 243 -18.34 5.23 -1.95
C GLU A 243 -18.32 4.17 -3.06
N GLU A 244 -18.09 4.58 -4.31
CA GLU A 244 -17.98 3.70 -5.48
C GLU A 244 -16.76 2.76 -5.45
N LYS A 245 -15.76 3.07 -4.61
CA LYS A 245 -14.57 2.24 -4.40
C LYS A 245 -14.71 1.30 -3.21
N MET A 246 -15.73 1.51 -2.39
CA MET A 246 -15.99 0.68 -1.22
C MET A 246 -16.59 -0.68 -1.61
N LYS A 247 -16.19 -1.71 -0.89
CA LYS A 247 -16.79 -3.04 -0.94
C LYS A 247 -17.52 -3.31 0.37
N PHE A 248 -18.70 -3.88 0.25
CA PHE A 248 -19.59 -4.10 1.39
C PHE A 248 -19.86 -5.59 1.57
N GLN A 249 -19.73 -6.09 2.79
CA GLN A 249 -19.99 -7.49 3.14
C GLN A 249 -20.65 -7.60 4.50
N LEU A 250 -21.56 -8.58 4.66
CA LEU A 250 -22.08 -8.90 5.99
C LEU A 250 -20.95 -9.39 6.90
N LYS A 251 -20.91 -8.85 8.10
CA LYS A 251 -20.06 -9.40 9.14
C LYS A 251 -20.59 -10.79 9.54
N LYS A 252 -19.77 -11.79 9.36
CA LYS A 252 -20.04 -13.16 9.81
C LYS A 252 -19.95 -13.27 11.34
#